data_cec4b68f608428e45a4c78e830283309
#
_entry.id   cec4b68f608428e45a4c78e830283309
#
_cell.length_a   1.000
_cell.length_b   1.000
_cell.length_c   1.000
_cell.angle_alpha   90.00
_cell.angle_beta   90.00
_cell.angle_gamma   90.00
#
_symmetry.space_group_name_H-M   'P 1'
#
loop_
_entity.id
_entity.type
_entity.pdbx_description
1 polymer ?
#
loop_
_entity_poly.entity_id
_entity_poly.type
_entity_poly.pdbx_seq_one_letter_code
_entity_poly.pdbx_strand_id
1 'polypeptide(L)'
;MNAEKELVLRIRPDAHSIQVENLNEGVIAYKEISMQTFFDCIKNSVRHEGIRSGLLPLNCFHIKISDDGTRDFCLWHPYLRADISYFGTEYPDFPLPRLVFGFQVSPEGKVRSCRLGVVEDKVPDEDTAMYIYPFSNVGGFHLCTGNNDLPVYKKASTLRHLPAYLLQLPNNNDSFNAINNKLHMPYRELLNHLRDKDPAYYYTDVLIPNGKTLKEFIG
;
A
#
# COMPACT_ATOMS: atom_id res chain seq x y z
N MET A 1 -44.30 -17.73 -24.55
CA MET A 1 -44.56 -17.45 -23.13
C MET A 1 -43.36 -17.98 -22.35
N ASN A 2 -42.54 -17.08 -21.78
CA ASN A 2 -41.48 -17.54 -20.89
C ASN A 2 -42.13 -17.96 -19.59
N ALA A 3 -41.96 -19.25 -19.21
CA ALA A 3 -42.40 -19.75 -17.93
C ALA A 3 -41.69 -18.96 -16.82
N GLU A 4 -42.46 -18.32 -15.93
CA GLU A 4 -41.91 -17.61 -14.77
C GLU A 4 -41.21 -18.62 -13.88
N LYS A 5 -39.91 -18.45 -13.71
CA LYS A 5 -39.08 -19.18 -12.74
C LYS A 5 -38.75 -18.24 -11.61
N GLU A 6 -39.23 -18.54 -10.43
CA GLU A 6 -38.98 -17.73 -9.24
C GLU A 6 -38.39 -18.60 -8.12
N LEU A 7 -37.41 -18.07 -7.41
CA LEU A 7 -36.83 -18.67 -6.23
C LEU A 7 -37.06 -17.73 -5.03
N VAL A 8 -37.82 -18.18 -4.05
CA VAL A 8 -38.08 -17.41 -2.83
C VAL A 8 -37.35 -18.04 -1.65
N LEU A 9 -36.60 -17.22 -0.92
CA LEU A 9 -35.86 -17.64 0.30
C LEU A 9 -36.56 -17.01 1.52
N ARG A 10 -37.00 -17.86 2.47
CA ARG A 10 -37.59 -17.40 3.74
C ARG A 10 -36.62 -17.70 4.88
N ILE A 11 -36.07 -16.64 5.46
CA ILE A 11 -35.14 -16.68 6.58
C ILE A 11 -35.93 -16.23 7.83
N ARG A 12 -36.00 -17.10 8.84
CA ARG A 12 -36.61 -16.76 10.13
C ARG A 12 -35.49 -16.50 11.15
N PRO A 13 -35.59 -15.46 11.99
CA PRO A 13 -34.54 -15.09 12.93
C PRO A 13 -34.15 -16.17 13.95
N ASP A 14 -35.11 -17.06 14.25
CA ASP A 14 -35.02 -18.14 15.26
C ASP A 14 -34.80 -19.53 14.65
N ALA A 15 -34.74 -19.63 13.32
CA ALA A 15 -34.56 -20.90 12.63
C ALA A 15 -33.12 -21.15 12.23
N HIS A 16 -32.65 -22.36 12.45
CA HIS A 16 -31.33 -22.83 11.99
C HIS A 16 -31.33 -23.25 10.50
N SER A 17 -32.46 -23.15 9.82
CA SER A 17 -32.67 -23.53 8.44
C SER A 17 -33.33 -22.41 7.65
N ILE A 18 -33.12 -22.43 6.33
CA ILE A 18 -33.74 -21.53 5.35
C ILE A 18 -34.72 -22.36 4.53
N GLN A 19 -35.95 -21.90 4.44
CA GLN A 19 -36.94 -22.48 3.55
C GLN A 19 -36.75 -21.90 2.14
N VAL A 20 -36.59 -22.79 1.18
CA VAL A 20 -36.44 -22.46 -0.25
C VAL A 20 -37.72 -22.89 -0.96
N GLU A 21 -38.41 -21.95 -1.60
CA GLU A 21 -39.54 -22.21 -2.49
C GLU A 21 -39.07 -22.03 -3.93
N ASN A 22 -39.27 -23.01 -4.76
CA ASN A 22 -38.92 -22.96 -6.19
C ASN A 22 -40.23 -23.06 -7.00
N LEU A 23 -40.57 -22.01 -7.70
CA LEU A 23 -41.67 -21.99 -8.64
C LEU A 23 -41.13 -22.32 -10.04
N ASN A 24 -41.54 -23.46 -10.59
CA ASN A 24 -41.19 -23.87 -11.95
C ASN A 24 -42.44 -24.38 -12.67
N GLU A 25 -42.85 -23.71 -13.74
CA GLU A 25 -43.98 -24.10 -14.58
C GLU A 25 -45.30 -24.31 -13.80
N GLY A 26 -45.56 -23.47 -12.77
CA GLY A 26 -46.79 -23.58 -11.94
C GLY A 26 -46.68 -24.62 -10.80
N VAL A 27 -45.58 -25.31 -10.65
CA VAL A 27 -45.34 -26.25 -9.54
C VAL A 27 -44.45 -25.58 -8.49
N ILE A 28 -44.93 -25.54 -7.23
CA ILE A 28 -44.18 -25.01 -6.11
C ILE A 28 -43.53 -26.18 -5.36
N ALA A 29 -42.21 -26.23 -5.34
CA ALA A 29 -41.43 -27.18 -4.56
C ALA A 29 -40.83 -26.49 -3.33
N TYR A 30 -40.92 -27.14 -2.17
CA TYR A 30 -40.34 -26.65 -0.91
C TYR A 30 -39.13 -27.49 -0.51
N LYS A 31 -38.08 -26.84 -0.04
CA LYS A 31 -36.90 -27.50 0.50
C LYS A 31 -36.38 -26.69 1.70
N GLU A 32 -35.98 -27.39 2.76
CA GLU A 32 -35.19 -26.79 3.84
C GLU A 32 -33.70 -27.04 3.64
N ILE A 33 -32.90 -25.98 3.78
CA ILE A 33 -31.44 -26.05 3.73
C ILE A 33 -30.84 -25.43 4.99
N SER A 34 -29.69 -25.90 5.43
CA SER A 34 -28.97 -25.29 6.52
C SER A 34 -28.39 -23.94 6.09
N MET A 35 -28.13 -23.04 7.07
CA MET A 35 -27.41 -21.79 6.82
C MET A 35 -26.05 -22.05 6.15
N GLN A 36 -25.33 -23.11 6.57
CA GLN A 36 -24.07 -23.48 5.97
C GLN A 36 -24.23 -23.84 4.47
N THR A 37 -25.22 -24.69 4.13
CA THR A 37 -25.52 -25.05 2.74
C THR A 37 -25.86 -23.80 1.91
N PHE A 38 -26.61 -22.85 2.47
CA PHE A 38 -26.95 -21.60 1.80
C PHE A 38 -25.71 -20.77 1.48
N PHE A 39 -24.83 -20.57 2.46
CA PHE A 39 -23.57 -19.83 2.25
C PHE A 39 -22.65 -20.53 1.24
N ASP A 40 -22.59 -21.85 1.26
CA ASP A 40 -21.82 -22.63 0.29
C ASP A 40 -22.38 -22.50 -1.13
N CYS A 41 -23.71 -22.50 -1.28
CA CYS A 41 -24.37 -22.24 -2.56
C CYS A 41 -24.07 -20.84 -3.07
N ILE A 42 -24.12 -19.80 -2.22
CA ILE A 42 -23.77 -18.42 -2.60
C ILE A 42 -22.30 -18.35 -3.02
N LYS A 43 -21.38 -18.86 -2.22
CA LYS A 43 -19.96 -18.89 -2.54
C LYS A 43 -19.68 -19.57 -3.89
N ASN A 44 -20.35 -20.67 -4.17
CA ASN A 44 -20.18 -21.43 -5.41
C ASN A 44 -20.91 -20.80 -6.61
N SER A 45 -21.95 -19.98 -6.38
CA SER A 45 -22.68 -19.27 -7.43
C SER A 45 -22.02 -17.95 -7.82
N VAL A 46 -21.27 -17.34 -6.91
CA VAL A 46 -20.44 -16.17 -7.23
C VAL A 46 -19.32 -16.66 -8.15
N ARG A 47 -19.45 -16.37 -9.44
CA ARG A 47 -18.32 -16.53 -10.35
C ARG A 47 -17.22 -15.61 -9.83
N HIS A 48 -16.19 -16.20 -9.24
CA HIS A 48 -14.95 -15.49 -8.99
C HIS A 48 -14.33 -15.16 -10.36
N GLU A 49 -14.79 -14.10 -10.99
CA GLU A 49 -13.99 -13.48 -12.03
C GLU A 49 -12.72 -13.05 -11.34
N GLY A 50 -11.59 -13.71 -11.66
CA GLY A 50 -10.31 -13.42 -11.05
C GLY A 50 -10.01 -11.92 -11.17
N ILE A 51 -9.63 -11.30 -10.07
CA ILE A 51 -9.29 -9.87 -10.04
C ILE A 51 -8.04 -9.67 -10.90
N ARG A 52 -8.19 -8.96 -12.03
CA ARG A 52 -7.06 -8.61 -12.88
C ARG A 52 -6.44 -7.32 -12.36
N SER A 53 -5.19 -7.37 -11.94
CA SER A 53 -4.42 -6.19 -11.51
C SER A 53 -4.14 -5.20 -12.65
N GLY A 54 -4.24 -5.63 -13.92
CA GLY A 54 -3.67 -4.91 -15.05
C GLY A 54 -2.14 -4.99 -15.09
N LEU A 55 -1.50 -4.14 -15.90
CA LEU A 55 -0.04 -4.04 -15.89
C LEU A 55 0.42 -3.33 -14.62
N LEU A 56 1.22 -4.03 -13.81
CA LEU A 56 1.84 -3.48 -12.61
C LEU A 56 3.05 -2.60 -12.96
N PRO A 57 3.44 -1.65 -12.09
CA PRO A 57 4.73 -0.98 -12.18
C PRO A 57 5.87 -2.01 -12.15
N LEU A 58 6.93 -1.79 -12.92
CA LEU A 58 8.10 -2.70 -12.97
C LEU A 58 8.78 -2.89 -11.62
N ASN A 59 8.69 -1.88 -10.75
CA ASN A 59 9.26 -1.85 -9.41
C ASN A 59 8.25 -2.24 -8.31
N CYS A 60 7.10 -2.80 -8.67
CA CYS A 60 6.10 -3.29 -7.73
C CYS A 60 6.46 -4.70 -7.25
N PHE A 61 6.57 -4.86 -5.93
CA PHE A 61 6.87 -6.16 -5.33
C PHE A 61 5.72 -6.75 -4.51
N HIS A 62 4.71 -5.92 -4.17
CA HIS A 62 3.51 -6.38 -3.47
C HIS A 62 2.28 -5.60 -3.94
N ILE A 63 1.15 -6.30 -4.02
CA ILE A 63 -0.16 -5.72 -4.23
C ILE A 63 -1.20 -6.46 -3.38
N LYS A 64 -2.08 -5.68 -2.73
CA LYS A 64 -3.27 -6.17 -2.04
C LYS A 64 -4.48 -5.45 -2.60
N ILE A 65 -5.55 -6.18 -2.84
CA ILE A 65 -6.81 -5.62 -3.35
C ILE A 65 -7.89 -5.92 -2.30
N SER A 66 -8.52 -4.88 -1.80
CA SER A 66 -9.62 -4.98 -0.82
C SER A 66 -10.96 -5.17 -1.53
N ASP A 67 -11.98 -5.64 -0.79
CA ASP A 67 -13.31 -5.91 -1.34
C ASP A 67 -14.01 -4.68 -1.93
N ASP A 68 -13.67 -3.47 -1.43
CA ASP A 68 -14.15 -2.19 -1.97
C ASP A 68 -13.42 -1.74 -3.25
N GLY A 69 -12.50 -2.57 -3.77
CA GLY A 69 -11.68 -2.28 -4.94
C GLY A 69 -10.49 -1.36 -4.67
N THR A 70 -10.25 -0.94 -3.43
CA THR A 70 -9.04 -0.21 -3.03
C THR A 70 -7.82 -1.12 -3.20
N ARG A 71 -6.75 -0.58 -3.76
CA ARG A 71 -5.50 -1.30 -4.05
C ARG A 71 -4.37 -0.72 -3.22
N ASP A 72 -3.64 -1.58 -2.54
CA ASP A 72 -2.41 -1.24 -1.83
C ASP A 72 -1.22 -1.76 -2.63
N PHE A 73 -0.35 -0.87 -3.08
CA PHE A 73 0.83 -1.18 -3.87
C PHE A 73 2.08 -0.91 -3.06
N CYS A 74 3.05 -1.83 -3.09
CA CYS A 74 4.37 -1.57 -2.56
C CYS A 74 5.42 -1.60 -3.68
N LEU A 75 6.20 -0.54 -3.76
CA LEU A 75 7.17 -0.29 -4.81
C LEU A 75 8.56 -0.02 -4.23
N TRP A 76 9.61 -0.50 -4.92
CA TRP A 76 10.97 -0.01 -4.67
C TRP A 76 11.20 1.36 -5.31
N HIS A 77 12.03 2.15 -4.67
CA HIS A 77 12.70 3.23 -5.38
C HIS A 77 13.97 2.67 -6.03
N PRO A 78 14.09 2.68 -7.36
CA PRO A 78 15.19 1.98 -8.04
C PRO A 78 16.53 2.70 -7.90
N TYR A 79 16.55 3.95 -7.47
CA TYR A 79 17.74 4.78 -7.41
C TYR A 79 18.16 5.01 -5.96
N LEU A 80 19.47 5.11 -5.75
CA LEU A 80 20.08 5.46 -4.46
C LEU A 80 20.46 6.94 -4.40
N ARG A 81 20.01 7.75 -5.35
CA ARG A 81 20.22 9.20 -5.40
C ARG A 81 18.98 9.87 -5.98
N ALA A 82 18.68 11.08 -5.51
CA ALA A 82 17.62 11.92 -6.03
C ALA A 82 17.91 13.39 -5.76
N ASP A 83 17.29 14.25 -6.53
CA ASP A 83 17.27 15.68 -6.21
C ASP A 83 16.26 15.89 -5.08
N ILE A 84 16.69 16.53 -4.01
CA ILE A 84 15.83 16.90 -2.88
C ILE A 84 15.99 18.39 -2.56
N SER A 85 14.98 18.99 -1.94
CA SER A 85 15.04 20.37 -1.49
C SER A 85 14.69 20.50 -0.01
N TYR A 86 15.27 21.45 0.68
CA TYR A 86 14.99 21.75 2.08
C TYR A 86 14.97 23.26 2.31
N PHE A 87 13.79 23.81 2.66
CA PHE A 87 13.56 25.25 2.81
C PHE A 87 14.15 26.07 1.64
N GLY A 88 13.89 25.63 0.39
CA GLY A 88 14.36 26.30 -0.82
C GLY A 88 15.84 26.12 -1.14
N THR A 89 16.60 25.36 -0.34
CA THR A 89 17.95 24.94 -0.68
C THR A 89 17.90 23.63 -1.45
N GLU A 90 18.48 23.60 -2.65
CA GLU A 90 18.54 22.43 -3.49
C GLU A 90 19.77 21.56 -3.15
N TYR A 91 19.56 20.25 -3.12
CA TYR A 91 20.58 19.22 -2.96
C TYR A 91 20.48 18.26 -4.14
N PRO A 92 21.11 18.59 -5.28
CA PRO A 92 21.07 17.74 -6.47
C PRO A 92 21.87 16.45 -6.23
N ASP A 93 21.43 15.37 -6.90
CA ASP A 93 22.05 14.03 -6.84
C ASP A 93 22.34 13.58 -5.40
N PHE A 94 21.43 13.87 -4.49
CA PHE A 94 21.60 13.57 -3.06
C PHE A 94 21.54 12.07 -2.81
N PRO A 95 22.49 11.48 -2.04
CA PRO A 95 22.47 10.06 -1.72
C PRO A 95 21.31 9.71 -0.81
N LEU A 96 20.68 8.58 -1.07
CA LEU A 96 19.56 8.04 -0.31
C LEU A 96 19.84 6.59 0.10
N PRO A 97 19.35 6.13 1.24
CA PRO A 97 19.29 4.70 1.51
C PRO A 97 18.30 4.03 0.55
N ARG A 98 18.26 2.71 0.53
CA ARG A 98 17.27 1.97 -0.25
C ARG A 98 15.88 2.17 0.30
N LEU A 99 15.00 2.74 -0.50
CA LEU A 99 13.64 3.11 -0.12
C LEU A 99 12.60 2.16 -0.70
N VAL A 100 11.58 1.89 0.10
CA VAL A 100 10.34 1.22 -0.30
C VAL A 100 9.16 2.15 -0.03
N PHE A 101 8.20 2.19 -0.96
CA PHE A 101 7.00 3.01 -0.85
C PHE A 101 5.76 2.14 -0.85
N GLY A 102 4.78 2.50 -0.03
CA GLY A 102 3.44 1.91 -0.03
C GLY A 102 2.39 2.96 -0.40
N PHE A 103 1.46 2.61 -1.29
CA PHE A 103 0.42 3.51 -1.77
C PHE A 103 -0.95 2.85 -1.70
N GLN A 104 -1.86 3.45 -0.95
CA GLN A 104 -3.25 3.07 -1.01
C GLN A 104 -3.97 3.89 -2.09
N VAL A 105 -4.53 3.20 -3.09
CA VAL A 105 -5.12 3.82 -4.27
C VAL A 105 -6.58 3.39 -4.40
N SER A 106 -7.50 4.34 -4.48
CA SER A 106 -8.92 4.07 -4.68
C SER A 106 -9.21 3.48 -6.06
N PRO A 107 -10.40 2.90 -6.29
CA PRO A 107 -10.82 2.42 -7.61
C PRO A 107 -10.72 3.48 -8.71
N GLU A 108 -10.98 4.75 -8.37
CA GLU A 108 -10.91 5.90 -9.29
C GLU A 108 -9.47 6.34 -9.57
N GLY A 109 -8.48 5.75 -8.88
CA GLY A 109 -7.06 6.06 -9.04
C GLY A 109 -6.53 7.18 -8.14
N LYS A 110 -7.29 7.62 -7.13
CA LYS A 110 -6.81 8.61 -6.16
C LYS A 110 -5.92 7.95 -5.12
N VAL A 111 -4.74 8.52 -4.86
CA VAL A 111 -3.86 8.11 -3.77
C VAL A 111 -4.45 8.63 -2.45
N ARG A 112 -4.76 7.72 -1.53
CA ARG A 112 -5.36 8.03 -0.22
C ARG A 112 -4.34 8.13 0.90
N SER A 113 -3.29 7.32 0.81
CA SER A 113 -2.19 7.32 1.77
C SER A 113 -0.88 6.93 1.12
N CYS A 114 0.21 7.46 1.67
CA CYS A 114 1.56 7.15 1.28
C CYS A 114 2.33 6.61 2.48
N ARG A 115 3.12 5.56 2.28
CA ARG A 115 4.08 5.03 3.25
C ARG A 115 5.46 5.06 2.65
N LEU A 116 6.46 5.26 3.50
CA LEU A 116 7.87 5.19 3.14
C LEU A 116 8.61 4.39 4.19
N GLY A 117 9.46 3.48 3.76
CA GLY A 117 10.31 2.66 4.59
C GLY A 117 11.73 2.57 4.03
N VAL A 118 12.65 2.17 4.88
CA VAL A 118 14.08 1.98 4.55
C VAL A 118 14.45 0.53 4.79
N VAL A 119 15.08 -0.09 3.80
CA VAL A 119 15.62 -1.46 3.85
C VAL A 119 17.09 -1.46 3.39
N GLU A 120 17.85 -2.46 3.80
CA GLU A 120 19.23 -2.64 3.32
C GLU A 120 19.30 -3.58 2.11
N ASP A 121 18.51 -4.64 2.13
CA ASP A 121 18.59 -5.71 1.16
C ASP A 121 18.18 -5.27 -0.26
N LYS A 122 18.91 -5.78 -1.26
CA LYS A 122 18.57 -5.57 -2.68
C LYS A 122 17.34 -6.34 -3.12
N VAL A 123 17.11 -7.49 -2.50
CA VAL A 123 15.98 -8.39 -2.73
C VAL A 123 15.44 -8.79 -1.37
N PRO A 124 14.69 -7.88 -0.70
CA PRO A 124 14.14 -8.19 0.62
C PRO A 124 13.00 -9.20 0.53
N ASP A 125 12.82 -9.92 1.61
CA ASP A 125 11.68 -10.78 1.91
C ASP A 125 10.82 -10.20 3.05
N GLU A 126 9.80 -10.93 3.49
CA GLU A 126 8.90 -10.49 4.55
C GLU A 126 9.60 -10.26 5.89
N ASP A 127 10.68 -10.99 6.18
CA ASP A 127 11.43 -10.92 7.43
C ASP A 127 12.56 -9.89 7.39
N THR A 128 12.79 -9.25 6.24
CA THR A 128 13.82 -8.21 6.09
C THR A 128 13.60 -7.09 7.10
N ALA A 129 14.63 -6.82 7.91
CA ALA A 129 14.62 -5.75 8.90
C ALA A 129 14.55 -4.37 8.25
N MET A 130 13.82 -3.48 8.90
CA MET A 130 13.63 -2.11 8.43
C MET A 130 14.28 -1.10 9.38
N TYR A 131 14.52 0.09 8.85
CA TYR A 131 15.16 1.18 9.56
C TYR A 131 14.24 2.40 9.67
N ILE A 132 14.52 3.27 10.64
CA ILE A 132 13.88 4.58 10.77
C ILE A 132 14.33 5.43 9.58
N TYR A 133 13.39 6.08 8.90
CA TYR A 133 13.72 7.08 7.87
C TYR A 133 14.36 8.30 8.55
N PRO A 134 15.59 8.68 8.18
CA PRO A 134 16.37 9.66 8.96
C PRO A 134 16.01 11.12 8.67
N PHE A 135 15.10 11.39 7.73
CA PHE A 135 14.73 12.71 7.26
C PHE A 135 13.33 13.12 7.74
N SER A 136 12.81 14.25 7.21
CA SER A 136 11.50 14.79 7.55
C SER A 136 10.33 14.09 6.87
N ASN A 137 9.12 14.53 7.19
CA ASN A 137 7.84 14.14 6.60
C ASN A 137 7.43 12.68 6.80
N VAL A 138 8.16 11.88 7.58
CA VAL A 138 7.81 10.48 7.85
C VAL A 138 7.71 10.23 9.34
N GLY A 139 6.52 9.76 9.77
CA GLY A 139 6.26 9.30 11.14
C GLY A 139 5.89 7.83 11.15
N GLY A 140 6.71 6.99 11.79
CA GLY A 140 6.62 5.53 11.59
C GLY A 140 6.87 5.17 10.13
N PHE A 141 5.84 4.69 9.44
CA PHE A 141 5.89 4.51 7.98
C PHE A 141 5.05 5.56 7.23
N HIS A 142 4.22 6.32 7.92
CA HIS A 142 3.35 7.29 7.26
C HIS A 142 4.15 8.45 6.67
N LEU A 143 4.02 8.65 5.34
CA LEU A 143 4.61 9.77 4.63
C LEU A 143 3.59 10.90 4.51
N CYS A 144 3.89 12.03 5.15
CA CYS A 144 3.09 13.25 5.03
C CYS A 144 3.36 13.90 3.66
N THR A 145 2.32 14.14 2.88
CA THR A 145 2.41 14.83 1.59
C THR A 145 1.98 16.30 1.69
N GLY A 146 1.69 16.78 2.90
CA GLY A 146 1.16 18.12 3.13
C GLY A 146 -0.16 18.35 2.37
N ASN A 147 -0.34 19.57 1.87
CA ASN A 147 -1.49 19.95 1.05
C ASN A 147 -1.24 19.77 -0.47
N ASN A 148 -0.23 18.98 -0.85
CA ASN A 148 0.06 18.77 -2.26
C ASN A 148 -0.98 17.84 -2.89
N ASP A 149 -1.56 18.29 -4.01
CA ASP A 149 -2.45 17.47 -4.82
C ASP A 149 -1.66 16.36 -5.51
N LEU A 150 -1.96 15.12 -5.13
CA LEU A 150 -1.33 13.97 -5.78
C LEU A 150 -2.01 13.66 -7.11
N PRO A 151 -1.25 13.25 -8.14
CA PRO A 151 -1.81 12.86 -9.42
C PRO A 151 -2.81 11.69 -9.27
N VAL A 152 -3.79 11.63 -10.19
CA VAL A 152 -4.75 10.51 -10.28
C VAL A 152 -4.18 9.42 -11.18
N TYR A 153 -4.07 8.21 -10.66
CA TYR A 153 -3.45 7.05 -11.32
C TYR A 153 -4.51 6.06 -11.83
N LYS A 154 -5.10 6.34 -12.99
CA LYS A 154 -6.08 5.43 -13.62
C LYS A 154 -5.47 4.10 -14.09
N LYS A 155 -4.17 4.09 -14.39
CA LYS A 155 -3.40 2.90 -14.79
C LYS A 155 -2.35 2.60 -13.71
N ALA A 156 -2.38 1.41 -13.12
CA ALA A 156 -1.42 1.00 -12.09
C ALA A 156 0.04 1.14 -12.53
N SER A 157 0.37 0.82 -13.79
CA SER A 157 1.72 0.93 -14.33
C SER A 157 2.35 2.33 -14.23
N THR A 158 1.54 3.39 -14.15
CA THR A 158 2.02 4.77 -14.04
C THR A 158 2.43 5.16 -12.61
N LEU A 159 2.04 4.37 -11.59
CA LEU A 159 2.47 4.59 -10.18
C LEU A 159 4.00 4.55 -10.01
N ARG A 160 4.74 3.94 -10.94
CA ARG A 160 6.22 3.90 -10.91
C ARG A 160 6.87 5.29 -10.79
N HIS A 161 6.16 6.35 -11.18
CA HIS A 161 6.66 7.72 -11.13
C HIS A 161 6.38 8.44 -9.80
N LEU A 162 5.46 7.90 -8.99
CA LEU A 162 5.06 8.53 -7.73
C LEU A 162 6.19 8.62 -6.68
N PRO A 163 7.05 7.60 -6.49
CA PRO A 163 8.18 7.70 -5.58
C PRO A 163 9.10 8.89 -5.90
N ALA A 164 9.49 9.07 -7.16
CA ALA A 164 10.34 10.20 -7.57
C ALA A 164 9.65 11.56 -7.37
N TYR A 165 8.36 11.64 -7.68
CA TYR A 165 7.57 12.86 -7.43
C TYR A 165 7.55 13.22 -5.93
N LEU A 166 7.34 12.24 -5.04
CA LEU A 166 7.29 12.48 -3.60
C LEU A 166 8.64 12.90 -3.01
N LEU A 167 9.75 12.38 -3.52
CA LEU A 167 11.09 12.76 -3.09
C LEU A 167 11.46 14.21 -3.49
N GLN A 168 10.86 14.73 -4.56
CA GLN A 168 11.05 16.11 -5.02
C GLN A 168 10.17 17.12 -4.28
N LEU A 169 9.21 16.68 -3.45
CA LEU A 169 8.43 17.60 -2.64
C LEU A 169 9.35 18.32 -1.63
N PRO A 170 9.11 19.62 -1.39
CA PRO A 170 9.95 20.39 -0.47
C PRO A 170 9.96 19.78 0.94
N ASN A 171 11.14 19.55 1.48
CA ASN A 171 11.32 19.13 2.86
C ASN A 171 11.34 20.34 3.79
N ASN A 172 10.85 20.13 5.00
CA ASN A 172 10.86 21.07 6.13
C ASN A 172 11.30 20.32 7.40
N ASN A 173 10.92 20.77 8.58
CA ASN A 173 11.24 20.09 9.83
C ASN A 173 10.11 19.18 10.35
N ASP A 174 9.02 19.03 9.61
CA ASP A 174 7.89 18.22 10.06
C ASP A 174 8.30 16.76 10.23
N SER A 175 7.98 16.19 11.39
CA SER A 175 8.34 14.83 11.78
C SER A 175 9.85 14.55 11.84
N PHE A 176 10.73 15.54 11.62
CA PHE A 176 12.16 15.33 11.81
C PHE A 176 12.53 15.30 13.30
N ASN A 177 13.34 14.33 13.67
CA ASN A 177 13.93 14.26 14.99
C ASN A 177 15.38 13.77 14.87
N ALA A 178 16.34 14.54 15.43
CA ALA A 178 17.75 14.20 15.40
C ALA A 178 18.08 12.84 16.05
N ILE A 179 17.26 12.36 16.98
CA ILE A 179 17.43 11.02 17.59
C ILE A 179 17.07 9.86 16.64
N ASN A 180 16.44 10.14 15.50
CA ASN A 180 16.09 9.12 14.50
C ASN A 180 17.29 8.72 13.61
N ASN A 181 18.46 9.27 13.86
CA ASN A 181 19.70 8.88 13.21
C ASN A 181 20.85 8.83 14.23
N LYS A 182 21.86 7.99 13.99
CA LYS A 182 23.01 7.79 14.89
C LYS A 182 23.88 9.05 15.05
N LEU A 183 23.84 9.99 14.11
CA LEU A 183 24.69 11.19 14.12
C LEU A 183 24.12 12.29 15.04
N HIS A 184 22.83 12.22 15.37
CA HIS A 184 22.12 13.21 16.21
C HIS A 184 22.28 14.66 15.73
N MET A 185 22.46 14.87 14.43
CA MET A 185 22.68 16.20 13.83
C MET A 185 21.34 16.91 13.58
N PRO A 186 21.30 18.25 13.69
CA PRO A 186 20.21 19.06 13.15
C PRO A 186 20.02 18.80 11.65
N TYR A 187 18.80 18.93 11.15
CA TYR A 187 18.46 18.45 9.79
C TYR A 187 19.35 19.05 8.69
N ARG A 188 19.57 20.38 8.69
CA ARG A 188 20.44 21.04 7.70
C ARG A 188 21.89 20.54 7.76
N GLU A 189 22.41 20.31 8.97
CA GLU A 189 23.75 19.79 9.16
C GLU A 189 23.85 18.35 8.68
N LEU A 190 22.82 17.53 8.96
CA LEU A 190 22.72 16.16 8.46
C LEU A 190 22.74 16.12 6.93
N LEU A 191 21.94 16.97 6.25
CA LEU A 191 21.94 17.04 4.79
C LEU A 191 23.30 17.44 4.23
N ASN A 192 23.93 18.47 4.80
CA ASN A 192 25.25 18.92 4.38
C ASN A 192 26.35 17.86 4.60
N HIS A 193 26.24 17.10 5.70
CA HIS A 193 27.18 16.00 5.99
C HIS A 193 27.02 14.83 5.01
N LEU A 194 25.78 14.53 4.58
CA LEU A 194 25.48 13.36 3.78
C LEU A 194 25.63 13.59 2.27
N ARG A 195 25.52 14.80 1.77
CA ARG A 195 25.42 15.09 0.33
C ARG A 195 26.49 14.45 -0.55
N ASP A 196 27.73 14.32 -0.01
CA ASP A 196 28.88 13.80 -0.74
C ASP A 196 29.24 12.34 -0.33
N LYS A 197 28.38 11.68 0.48
CA LYS A 197 28.62 10.32 0.96
C LYS A 197 28.17 9.26 -0.06
N ASP A 198 28.80 8.10 0.04
CA ASP A 198 28.29 6.89 -0.61
C ASP A 198 26.98 6.44 0.08
N PRO A 199 25.97 5.98 -0.64
CA PRO A 199 24.74 5.44 -0.03
C PRO A 199 24.95 4.30 0.98
N ALA A 200 26.04 3.53 0.89
CA ALA A 200 26.39 2.50 1.87
C ALA A 200 26.67 3.08 3.27
N TYR A 201 27.10 4.34 3.35
CA TYR A 201 27.37 5.04 4.61
C TYR A 201 26.12 5.11 5.52
N TYR A 202 24.93 5.06 4.95
CA TYR A 202 23.69 5.06 5.73
C TYR A 202 23.64 3.87 6.69
N TYR A 203 23.99 2.69 6.26
CA TYR A 203 23.81 1.46 7.03
C TYR A 203 24.81 1.31 8.17
N THR A 204 26.00 1.84 8.01
CA THR A 204 27.04 1.81 9.04
C THR A 204 26.88 2.91 10.07
N ASP A 205 26.65 4.17 9.63
CA ASP A 205 26.84 5.35 10.44
C ASP A 205 25.56 6.17 10.73
N VAL A 206 24.48 5.95 9.99
CA VAL A 206 23.29 6.82 10.06
C VAL A 206 22.04 6.13 10.58
N LEU A 207 21.70 4.98 10.01
CA LEU A 207 20.41 4.35 10.20
C LEU A 207 20.30 3.62 11.55
N ILE A 208 19.14 3.74 12.16
CA ILE A 208 18.75 3.04 13.39
C ILE A 208 17.68 2.02 12.99
N PRO A 209 17.83 0.72 13.35
CA PRO A 209 16.77 -0.26 13.18
C PRO A 209 15.49 0.19 13.88
N ASN A 210 14.34 0.03 13.24
CA ASN A 210 13.06 0.41 13.83
C ASN A 210 12.35 -0.73 14.58
N GLY A 211 12.99 -1.92 14.63
CA GLY A 211 12.43 -3.12 15.26
C GLY A 211 11.31 -3.80 14.48
N LYS A 212 11.06 -3.37 13.25
CA LYS A 212 10.01 -3.91 12.37
C LYS A 212 10.60 -4.61 11.16
N THR A 213 9.77 -5.41 10.49
CA THR A 213 10.10 -6.10 9.26
C THR A 213 9.30 -5.57 8.07
N LEU A 214 9.69 -5.96 6.86
CA LEU A 214 8.95 -5.61 5.65
C LEU A 214 7.52 -6.15 5.68
N LYS A 215 7.26 -7.27 6.35
CA LYS A 215 5.91 -7.81 6.57
C LYS A 215 4.99 -6.80 7.24
N GLU A 216 5.48 -6.10 8.28
CA GLU A 216 4.70 -5.07 8.97
C GLU A 216 4.50 -3.80 8.12
N PHE A 217 5.36 -3.56 7.14
CA PHE A 217 5.22 -2.47 6.19
C PHE A 217 4.16 -2.76 5.13
N ILE A 218 4.11 -3.99 4.62
CA ILE A 218 3.13 -4.40 3.59
C ILE A 218 1.73 -4.66 4.15
N GLY A 219 1.56 -4.95 5.44
CA GLY A 219 0.27 -5.06 6.16
C GLY A 219 -0.37 -6.43 6.15
#